data_86e616f88a36e06ab377552c2427e00f
#
_entry.id   86e616f88a36e06ab377552c2427e00f
#
_cell.length_a   1.000
_cell.length_b   1.000
_cell.length_c   1.000
_cell.angle_alpha   90.00
_cell.angle_beta   90.00
_cell.angle_gamma   90.00
#
_symmetry.space_group_name_H-M   'P 1'
#
loop_
_entity.id
_entity.type
_entity.pdbx_description
1 polymer ?
#
loop_
_entity_poly.entity_id
_entity_poly.type
_entity_poly.pdbx_seq_one_letter_code
_entity_poly.pdbx_strand_id
1 'polypeptide(L)'
;VDTISAKIDIIVRAKELNIPVISSMGAGNKLNPADFEVADIYDTSVCKLAKVMRRELKTRGVKELKVVYSKEVNAVRYEAVLDEKSLSSKKRMIPASIAFVPPAAGLIIASEVVKDIIYT
;
A
#
# COMPACT_ATOMS: atom_id res chain seq x y z
N VAL A 1 8.13 -5.20 -2.71
CA VAL A 1 7.87 -5.45 -4.15
C VAL A 1 7.28 -4.19 -4.76
N ASP A 2 7.94 -3.68 -5.79
CA ASP A 2 7.58 -2.36 -6.32
C ASP A 2 6.60 -2.40 -7.48
N THR A 3 6.52 -3.49 -8.21
CA THR A 3 5.65 -3.53 -9.37
C THR A 3 4.29 -4.10 -9.01
N ILE A 4 3.25 -3.53 -9.62
CA ILE A 4 1.89 -3.99 -9.39
C ILE A 4 1.71 -5.42 -9.87
N SER A 5 2.26 -5.75 -11.02
CA SER A 5 2.10 -7.10 -11.57
C SER A 5 2.72 -8.15 -10.66
N ALA A 6 3.88 -7.87 -10.09
CA ALA A 6 4.52 -8.82 -9.16
C ALA A 6 3.70 -8.98 -7.88
N LYS A 7 3.15 -7.88 -7.35
CA LYS A 7 2.27 -7.95 -6.19
C LYS A 7 1.05 -8.83 -6.47
N ILE A 8 0.43 -8.62 -7.60
CA ILE A 8 -0.74 -9.40 -8.00
C ILE A 8 -0.40 -10.89 -8.09
N ASP A 9 0.71 -11.21 -8.76
CA ASP A 9 1.13 -12.60 -8.93
C ASP A 9 1.37 -13.30 -7.59
N ILE A 10 2.07 -12.62 -6.67
CA ILE A 10 2.34 -13.20 -5.36
C ILE A 10 1.04 -13.45 -4.61
N ILE A 11 0.14 -12.48 -4.63
CA ILE A 11 -1.14 -12.60 -3.92
C ILE A 11 -1.98 -13.74 -4.49
N VAL A 12 -2.12 -13.79 -5.82
CA VAL A 12 -2.92 -14.83 -6.47
C VAL A 12 -2.35 -16.21 -6.17
N ARG A 13 -1.04 -16.36 -6.27
CA ARG A 13 -0.41 -17.64 -5.97
C ARG A 13 -0.58 -18.03 -4.51
N ALA A 14 -0.42 -17.08 -3.61
CA ALA A 14 -0.64 -17.37 -2.19
C ALA A 14 -2.07 -17.83 -1.93
N LYS A 15 -3.04 -17.18 -2.55
CA LYS A 15 -4.44 -17.56 -2.40
C LYS A 15 -4.71 -18.94 -2.98
N GLU A 16 -4.14 -19.25 -4.13
CA GLU A 16 -4.31 -20.57 -4.76
C GLU A 16 -3.75 -21.70 -3.88
N LEU A 17 -2.67 -21.41 -3.16
CA LEU A 17 -2.01 -22.38 -2.31
C LEU A 17 -2.50 -22.34 -0.87
N ASN A 18 -3.49 -21.51 -0.56
CA ASN A 18 -4.03 -21.31 0.78
C ASN A 18 -2.97 -20.86 1.78
N ILE A 19 -2.04 -20.03 1.31
CA ILE A 19 -1.01 -19.44 2.16
C ILE A 19 -1.50 -18.09 2.63
N PRO A 20 -1.53 -17.83 3.95
CA PRO A 20 -1.90 -16.50 4.43
C PRO A 20 -0.98 -15.43 3.87
N VAL A 21 -1.56 -14.30 3.49
CA VAL A 21 -0.80 -13.21 2.87
C VAL A 21 -1.34 -11.87 3.37
N ILE A 22 -0.43 -10.94 3.59
CA ILE A 22 -0.75 -9.55 3.93
C ILE A 22 0.09 -8.67 3.01
N SER A 23 -0.47 -7.56 2.57
CA SER A 23 0.20 -6.68 1.64
C SER A 23 0.20 -5.24 2.14
N SER A 24 1.30 -4.54 1.90
CA SER A 24 1.37 -3.10 2.14
C SER A 24 0.96 -2.37 0.88
N MET A 25 0.12 -1.36 1.04
CA MET A 25 -0.16 -0.43 -0.04
C MET A 25 0.89 0.67 -0.06
N GLY A 26 0.68 1.72 -0.84
CA GLY A 26 1.70 2.74 -1.02
C GLY A 26 2.03 3.50 0.25
N ALA A 27 3.32 3.74 0.47
CA ALA A 27 3.80 4.56 1.58
C ALA A 27 4.53 5.81 1.08
N GLY A 28 4.58 6.02 -0.23
CA GLY A 28 5.22 7.21 -0.80
C GLY A 28 4.35 8.44 -0.64
N ASN A 29 5.00 9.59 -0.53
CA ASN A 29 4.34 10.89 -0.39
C ASN A 29 3.46 11.00 0.85
N LYS A 30 3.81 10.27 1.90
CA LYS A 30 3.12 10.29 3.19
C LYS A 30 4.05 10.86 4.24
N LEU A 31 3.50 11.59 5.18
CA LEU A 31 4.25 12.21 6.26
C LEU A 31 3.82 11.71 7.64
N ASN A 32 2.64 11.13 7.74
CA ASN A 32 2.08 10.77 9.04
C ASN A 32 2.04 9.25 9.20
N PRO A 33 2.98 8.69 9.97
CA PRO A 33 2.99 7.23 10.19
C PRO A 33 1.81 6.73 11.00
N ALA A 34 1.10 7.61 11.68
CA ALA A 34 -0.05 7.21 12.50
C ALA A 34 -1.33 7.02 11.68
N ASP A 35 -1.31 7.38 10.40
CA ASP A 35 -2.50 7.25 9.56
C ASP A 35 -2.61 5.88 8.88
N PHE A 36 -1.72 4.96 9.18
CA PHE A 36 -1.83 3.60 8.65
C PHE A 36 -2.95 2.82 9.35
N GLU A 37 -3.67 2.06 8.55
CA GLU A 37 -4.72 1.16 9.03
C GLU A 37 -4.59 -0.21 8.42
N VAL A 38 -5.07 -1.20 9.16
CA VAL A 38 -5.20 -2.58 8.69
C VAL A 38 -6.65 -2.78 8.28
N ALA A 39 -6.86 -3.26 7.07
CA ALA A 39 -8.22 -3.50 6.57
C ALA A 39 -8.18 -4.52 5.46
N ASP A 40 -9.35 -4.98 5.03
CA ASP A 40 -9.45 -5.72 3.79
C ASP A 40 -9.29 -4.74 2.63
N ILE A 41 -8.69 -5.20 1.53
CA ILE A 41 -8.41 -4.31 0.40
C ILE A 41 -9.68 -3.68 -0.16
N TYR A 42 -10.81 -4.37 -0.06
CA TYR A 42 -12.07 -3.83 -0.58
C TYR A 42 -12.69 -2.78 0.33
N ASP A 43 -12.14 -2.62 1.53
CA ASP A 43 -12.58 -1.60 2.49
C ASP A 43 -11.63 -0.40 2.54
N THR A 44 -10.65 -0.34 1.65
CA THR A 44 -9.69 0.76 1.64
C THR A 44 -10.22 1.98 0.92
N SER A 45 -9.65 3.13 1.24
CA SER A 45 -10.01 4.40 0.63
C SER A 45 -8.77 5.25 0.41
N VAL A 46 -8.88 6.29 -0.39
CA VAL A 46 -7.87 7.33 -0.62
C VAL A 46 -6.59 6.87 -1.30
N CYS A 47 -6.25 5.61 -1.24
CA CYS A 47 -4.99 5.09 -1.78
C CYS A 47 -5.15 4.70 -3.25
N LYS A 48 -4.37 5.34 -4.12
CA LYS A 48 -4.43 5.06 -5.55
C LYS A 48 -3.97 3.65 -5.88
N LEU A 49 -2.93 3.18 -5.21
CA LEU A 49 -2.43 1.83 -5.42
C LEU A 49 -3.49 0.81 -5.02
N ALA A 50 -4.14 1.00 -3.88
CA ALA A 50 -5.19 0.09 -3.46
C ALA A 50 -6.34 0.05 -4.46
N LYS A 51 -6.67 1.17 -5.06
CA LYS A 51 -7.72 1.22 -6.08
C LYS A 51 -7.39 0.34 -7.28
N VAL A 52 -6.16 0.44 -7.77
CA VAL A 52 -5.70 -0.39 -8.89
C VAL A 52 -5.68 -1.87 -8.47
N MET A 53 -5.17 -2.15 -7.30
CA MET A 53 -5.10 -3.51 -6.79
C MET A 53 -6.48 -4.13 -6.65
N ARG A 54 -7.46 -3.38 -6.11
CA ARG A 54 -8.84 -3.87 -6.00
C ARG A 54 -9.38 -4.31 -7.35
N ARG A 55 -9.19 -3.47 -8.36
CA ARG A 55 -9.69 -3.77 -9.70
C ARG A 55 -9.04 -5.03 -10.26
N GLU A 56 -7.72 -5.11 -10.17
CA GLU A 56 -6.99 -6.24 -10.73
C GLU A 56 -7.27 -7.54 -9.99
N LEU A 57 -7.33 -7.49 -8.68
CA LEU A 57 -7.60 -8.69 -7.88
C LEU A 57 -9.03 -9.19 -8.08
N LYS A 58 -9.97 -8.26 -8.26
CA LYS A 58 -11.35 -8.64 -8.49
C LYS A 58 -11.50 -9.42 -9.78
N THR A 59 -10.82 -9.02 -10.85
CA THR A 59 -10.86 -9.75 -12.11
C THR A 59 -10.26 -11.14 -12.01
N ARG A 60 -9.40 -11.36 -11.02
CA ARG A 60 -8.75 -12.66 -10.81
C ARG A 60 -9.44 -13.51 -9.74
N GLY A 61 -10.59 -13.07 -9.28
CA GLY A 61 -11.38 -13.86 -8.33
C GLY A 61 -10.90 -13.82 -6.89
N VAL A 62 -10.02 -12.88 -6.53
CA VAL A 62 -9.59 -12.72 -5.14
C VAL A 62 -10.67 -11.96 -4.40
N LYS A 63 -11.26 -12.59 -3.38
CA LYS A 63 -12.39 -12.03 -2.66
C LYS A 63 -12.01 -11.27 -1.40
N GLU A 64 -10.82 -11.49 -0.91
CA GLU A 64 -10.35 -10.82 0.31
C GLU A 64 -8.85 -10.75 0.32
N LEU A 65 -8.31 -9.72 0.95
CA LEU A 65 -6.88 -9.57 1.16
C LEU A 65 -6.67 -8.58 2.29
N LYS A 66 -5.96 -9.01 3.32
CA LYS A 66 -5.57 -8.10 4.40
C LYS A 66 -4.47 -7.19 3.91
N VAL A 67 -4.64 -5.89 4.12
CA VAL A 67 -3.64 -4.90 3.71
C VAL A 67 -3.39 -3.89 4.82
N VAL A 68 -2.23 -3.25 4.74
CA VAL A 68 -1.92 -2.05 5.51
C VAL A 68 -1.90 -0.89 4.52
N TYR A 69 -2.66 0.15 4.79
CA TYR A 69 -2.72 1.31 3.90
C TYR A 69 -2.82 2.59 4.72
N SER A 70 -2.46 3.71 4.12
CA SER A 70 -2.55 5.00 4.78
C SER A 70 -3.78 5.75 4.31
N LYS A 71 -4.48 6.34 5.25
CA LYS A 71 -5.60 7.24 4.96
C LYS A 71 -5.14 8.66 4.67
N GLU A 72 -3.86 8.92 4.82
CA GLU A 72 -3.34 10.26 4.59
C GLU A 72 -3.51 10.65 3.14
N VAL A 73 -3.99 11.87 2.89
CA VAL A 73 -3.98 12.47 1.58
C VAL A 73 -2.55 12.92 1.31
N ASN A 74 -2.05 12.68 0.10
CA ASN A 74 -0.69 13.06 -0.26
C ASN A 74 -0.44 14.53 0.03
N ALA A 75 0.78 14.82 0.49
CA ALA A 75 1.15 16.16 0.91
C ALA A 75 1.15 17.12 -0.28
N VAL A 76 0.18 18.01 -0.32
CA VAL A 76 0.03 18.96 -1.40
C VAL A 76 1.25 19.89 -1.49
N ARG A 77 1.77 20.29 -0.35
CA ARG A 77 2.95 21.14 -0.31
C ARG A 77 4.14 20.52 -1.04
N TYR A 78 4.29 19.24 -0.88
CA TYR A 78 5.39 18.52 -1.51
C TYR A 78 5.24 18.58 -3.03
N GLU A 79 4.06 18.35 -3.51
CA GLU A 79 3.79 18.41 -4.93
C GLU A 79 4.02 19.81 -5.50
N ALA A 80 3.58 20.82 -4.78
CA ALA A 80 3.75 22.20 -5.22
C ALA A 80 5.22 22.57 -5.33
N VAL A 81 6.03 22.16 -4.38
CA VAL A 81 7.47 22.44 -4.41
C VAL A 81 8.14 21.76 -5.59
N LEU A 82 7.75 20.53 -5.87
CA LEU A 82 8.31 19.81 -7.00
C LEU A 82 7.92 20.45 -8.32
N ASP A 83 6.70 20.91 -8.44
CA ASP A 83 6.22 21.54 -9.66
C ASP A 83 7.02 22.77 -10.02
N GLU A 84 7.34 23.58 -9.04
CA GLU A 84 8.11 24.79 -9.27
C GLU A 84 9.52 24.51 -9.77
N LYS A 85 10.09 23.42 -9.32
CA LYS A 85 11.49 23.13 -9.60
C LYS A 85 11.72 22.25 -10.79
N SER A 86 10.69 21.54 -11.23
CA SER A 86 10.89 20.46 -12.18
C SER A 86 9.83 20.47 -13.24
N LEU A 87 9.73 21.55 -13.95
CA LEU A 87 8.73 21.65 -15.00
C LEU A 87 8.86 20.54 -16.02
N SER A 88 10.08 20.16 -16.36
CA SER A 88 10.29 19.13 -17.37
C SER A 88 9.87 17.75 -16.88
N SER A 89 9.97 17.49 -15.59
CA SER A 89 9.63 16.19 -15.03
C SER A 89 8.30 16.18 -14.30
N LYS A 90 7.56 17.25 -14.40
CA LYS A 90 6.31 17.41 -13.67
C LYS A 90 5.27 16.37 -14.00
N LYS A 91 5.41 15.74 -15.13
CA LYS A 91 4.38 14.83 -15.60
C LYS A 91 4.27 13.57 -14.80
N ARG A 92 5.27 13.27 -14.02
CA ARG A 92 5.17 12.11 -13.16
C ARG A 92 5.54 12.49 -11.79
N MET A 93 4.78 11.98 -10.89
CA MET A 93 5.05 12.08 -9.50
C MET A 93 6.29 11.28 -9.19
N ILE A 94 7.32 11.92 -8.68
CA ILE A 94 8.50 11.21 -8.24
C ILE A 94 8.16 10.63 -6.88
N PRO A 95 8.13 9.30 -6.75
CA PRO A 95 7.84 8.70 -5.46
C PRO A 95 8.90 9.13 -4.47
N ALA A 96 8.47 9.58 -3.32
CA ALA A 96 9.37 9.95 -2.26
C ALA A 96 8.88 9.32 -0.98
N SER A 97 9.80 8.94 -0.11
CA SER A 97 9.44 8.42 1.19
C SER A 97 10.29 9.10 2.24
N ILE A 98 9.77 9.14 3.44
CA ILE A 98 10.48 9.72 4.56
C ILE A 98 10.77 8.59 5.56
N ALA A 99 11.91 8.67 6.23
CA ALA A 99 12.50 7.56 6.96
C ALA A 99 11.56 6.87 7.97
N PHE A 100 10.60 7.59 8.52
CA PHE A 100 9.75 7.02 9.58
C PHE A 100 8.40 6.50 9.09
N VAL A 101 8.08 6.65 7.80
CA VAL A 101 6.76 6.20 7.30
C VAL A 101 6.80 4.75 6.84
N PRO A 102 7.65 4.34 5.90
CA PRO A 102 7.68 2.93 5.49
C PRO A 102 7.99 1.96 6.64
N PRO A 103 8.93 2.28 7.55
CA PRO A 103 9.16 1.37 8.69
C PRO A 103 7.94 1.20 9.59
N ALA A 104 7.13 2.24 9.76
CA ALA A 104 5.89 2.12 10.55
C ALA A 104 4.95 1.12 9.90
N ALA A 105 4.79 1.17 8.58
CA ALA A 105 3.97 0.20 7.87
C ALA A 105 4.51 -1.22 8.07
N GLY A 106 5.82 -1.40 7.99
CA GLY A 106 6.45 -2.70 8.20
C GLY A 106 6.22 -3.25 9.60
N LEU A 107 6.30 -2.40 10.62
CA LEU A 107 6.05 -2.82 11.98
C LEU A 107 4.60 -3.22 12.21
N ILE A 108 3.67 -2.52 11.60
CA ILE A 108 2.25 -2.87 11.67
C ILE A 108 2.01 -4.23 11.02
N ILE A 109 2.60 -4.46 9.86
CA ILE A 109 2.49 -5.76 9.17
C ILE A 109 3.03 -6.87 10.07
N ALA A 110 4.20 -6.66 10.65
CA ALA A 110 4.80 -7.66 11.54
C ALA A 110 3.89 -7.96 12.71
N SER A 111 3.28 -6.95 13.31
CA SER A 111 2.37 -7.16 14.43
C SER A 111 1.15 -7.97 14.03
N GLU A 112 0.60 -7.71 12.83
CA GLU A 112 -0.56 -8.46 12.35
C GLU A 112 -0.21 -9.92 12.09
N VAL A 113 0.94 -10.19 11.49
CA VAL A 113 1.38 -11.57 11.24
C VAL A 113 1.55 -12.31 12.55
N VAL A 114 2.20 -11.71 13.53
CA VAL A 114 2.41 -12.34 14.84
C VAL A 114 1.07 -12.62 15.51
N LYS A 115 0.15 -11.65 15.50
CA LYS A 115 -1.16 -11.85 16.09
C LYS A 115 -1.93 -12.98 15.41
N ASP A 116 -1.87 -13.04 14.10
CA ASP A 116 -2.57 -14.08 13.35
C ASP A 116 -2.02 -15.46 13.68
N ILE A 117 -0.72 -15.58 13.91
CA ILE A 117 -0.10 -16.83 14.30
C ILE A 117 -0.48 -17.22 15.73
N ILE A 118 -0.45 -16.25 16.65
CA ILE A 118 -0.68 -16.52 18.08
C ILE A 118 -2.15 -16.86 18.33
N TYR A 119 -3.07 -16.19 17.65
CA TYR A 119 -4.50 -16.28 17.96
C TYR A 119 -5.30 -17.20 17.04
N THR A 120 -4.62 -17.99 16.24
CA THR A 120 -5.34 -18.98 15.41
C THR A 120 -5.69 -20.25 16.20
#